data_0e7328b2c402efb50d0888479d217ddc
#
_entry.id   0e7328b2c402efb50d0888479d217ddc
#
_cell.length_a   1.000
_cell.length_b   1.000
_cell.length_c   1.000
_cell.angle_alpha   90.00
_cell.angle_beta   90.00
_cell.angle_gamma   90.00
#
_symmetry.space_group_name_H-M   'P 1'
#
loop_
_entity.id
_entity.type
_entity.pdbx_description
1 polymer ?
#
loop_
_entity_poly.entity_id
_entity_poly.type
_entity_poly.pdbx_seq_one_letter_code
_entity_poly.pdbx_strand_id
1 'polypeptide(L)'
;IMSPGMVNSAADFCDRIGHIMAYGDGWYGGVYVAAMYSLAYVSDDIEYIVTEGLKAIPQQSRFYACMTDVINWHKQYPDDWKKCWEEIEKKWGTNDIACPDGVEVPFNIETYVNGAYIILGLLYGQGDFEKTIDISTRAGQDSDCNPASSGGILGTMLGYNRLPEKYKAEMAIVEDMPFNNTVSFNKGSELSYGQALQMIEREGGKVGENEVKINFQKPVPAKLEISFEGLKLDKKVTVDNWIANFPTVEFDGIGAVIKGELKGDNAVS
;
A
#
# COMPACT_ATOMS: atom_id res chain seq x y z
N ILE A 1 -9.55 5.77 5.15
CA ILE A 1 -10.30 6.06 6.37
C ILE A 1 -11.57 6.86 6.05
N MET A 2 -11.51 7.90 5.23
CA MET A 2 -12.65 8.79 4.95
C MET A 2 -13.65 8.27 3.89
N SER A 3 -13.49 7.05 3.40
CA SER A 3 -14.33 6.48 2.34
C SER A 3 -14.86 5.09 2.74
N PRO A 4 -15.67 4.99 3.84
CA PRO A 4 -16.16 3.70 4.34
C PRO A 4 -17.01 2.98 3.28
N GLY A 5 -16.63 1.76 2.90
CA GLY A 5 -17.31 0.97 1.87
C GLY A 5 -17.27 1.56 0.45
N MET A 6 -16.53 2.65 0.23
CA MET A 6 -16.44 3.38 -1.04
C MET A 6 -15.03 3.28 -1.62
N VAL A 7 -14.67 2.08 -2.07
CA VAL A 7 -13.30 1.71 -2.50
C VAL A 7 -12.82 2.58 -3.66
N ASN A 8 -13.69 2.87 -4.63
CA ASN A 8 -13.29 3.64 -5.81
C ASN A 8 -13.05 5.11 -5.46
N SER A 9 -13.84 5.67 -4.53
CA SER A 9 -13.59 7.02 -4.00
C SER A 9 -12.28 7.09 -3.22
N ALA A 10 -11.92 6.04 -2.47
CA ALA A 10 -10.62 5.94 -1.83
C ALA A 10 -9.47 5.89 -2.86
N ALA A 11 -9.64 5.12 -3.94
CA ALA A 11 -8.68 5.04 -5.04
C ALA A 11 -8.48 6.39 -5.75
N ASP A 12 -9.54 7.17 -5.96
CA ASP A 12 -9.47 8.52 -6.54
C ASP A 12 -8.64 9.50 -5.68
N PHE A 13 -8.72 9.39 -4.36
CA PHE A 13 -7.81 10.14 -3.48
C PHE A 13 -6.37 9.69 -3.62
N CYS A 14 -6.14 8.38 -3.68
CA CYS A 14 -4.81 7.83 -3.88
C CYS A 14 -4.22 8.26 -5.23
N ASP A 15 -5.03 8.38 -6.27
CA ASP A 15 -4.59 8.87 -7.58
C ASP A 15 -3.98 10.27 -7.47
N ARG A 16 -4.67 11.19 -6.78
CA ARG A 16 -4.22 12.57 -6.65
C ARG A 16 -3.03 12.77 -5.72
N ILE A 17 -3.02 12.04 -4.58
CA ILE A 17 -2.02 12.22 -3.54
C ILE A 17 -0.83 11.32 -3.77
N GLY A 18 -1.05 10.07 -4.15
CA GLY A 18 0.00 9.08 -4.35
C GLY A 18 0.95 9.45 -5.48
N HIS A 19 0.42 10.03 -6.56
CA HIS A 19 1.23 10.48 -7.71
C HIS A 19 2.13 11.70 -7.44
N ILE A 20 2.05 12.30 -6.26
CA ILE A 20 3.05 13.29 -5.83
C ILE A 20 4.43 12.62 -5.69
N MET A 21 4.48 11.33 -5.31
CA MET A 21 5.72 10.64 -5.01
C MET A 21 5.90 9.29 -5.71
N ALA A 22 4.83 8.62 -6.13
CA ALA A 22 4.89 7.24 -6.61
C ALA A 22 4.05 7.02 -7.87
N TYR A 23 4.51 6.10 -8.72
CA TYR A 23 3.83 5.63 -9.92
C TYR A 23 3.86 4.10 -9.97
N GLY A 24 2.97 3.50 -10.77
CA GLY A 24 2.93 2.05 -10.96
C GLY A 24 2.79 1.30 -9.65
N ASP A 25 3.63 0.30 -9.44
CA ASP A 25 3.56 -0.59 -8.28
C ASP A 25 3.67 0.12 -6.93
N GLY A 26 4.47 1.18 -6.84
CA GLY A 26 4.56 2.00 -5.62
C GLY A 26 3.24 2.69 -5.28
N TRP A 27 2.53 3.20 -6.30
CA TRP A 27 1.21 3.77 -6.14
C TRP A 27 0.14 2.70 -5.86
N TYR A 28 0.20 1.53 -6.54
CA TYR A 28 -0.75 0.43 -6.31
C TYR A 28 -0.74 -0.09 -4.88
N GLY A 29 0.42 -0.07 -4.22
CA GLY A 29 0.52 -0.37 -2.80
C GLY A 29 -0.39 0.52 -1.95
N GLY A 30 -0.35 1.84 -2.20
CA GLY A 30 -1.23 2.82 -1.54
C GLY A 30 -2.71 2.60 -1.84
N VAL A 31 -3.08 2.33 -3.11
CA VAL A 31 -4.47 2.03 -3.52
C VAL A 31 -4.97 0.77 -2.83
N TYR A 32 -4.16 -0.28 -2.76
CA TYR A 32 -4.53 -1.53 -2.12
C TYR A 32 -4.78 -1.37 -0.62
N VAL A 33 -3.90 -0.69 0.09
CA VAL A 33 -4.07 -0.40 1.53
C VAL A 33 -5.34 0.44 1.75
N ALA A 34 -5.58 1.46 0.94
CA ALA A 34 -6.79 2.28 1.03
C ALA A 34 -8.07 1.48 0.76
N ALA A 35 -8.03 0.55 -0.20
CA ALA A 35 -9.14 -0.36 -0.49
C ALA A 35 -9.44 -1.27 0.71
N MET A 36 -8.41 -1.85 1.35
CA MET A 36 -8.59 -2.67 2.55
C MET A 36 -9.18 -1.87 3.72
N TYR A 37 -8.73 -0.64 3.96
CA TYR A 37 -9.34 0.25 4.95
C TYR A 37 -10.82 0.51 4.65
N SER A 38 -11.14 0.81 3.39
CA SER A 38 -12.53 1.07 2.98
C SER A 38 -13.44 -0.14 3.22
N LEU A 39 -12.97 -1.34 2.90
CA LEU A 39 -13.70 -2.59 3.08
C LEU A 39 -13.82 -2.99 4.57
N ALA A 40 -12.82 -2.68 5.39
CA ALA A 40 -12.82 -2.99 6.82
C ALA A 40 -13.96 -2.31 7.61
N TYR A 41 -14.55 -1.23 7.09
CA TYR A 41 -15.75 -0.63 7.68
C TYR A 41 -17.03 -1.44 7.48
N VAL A 42 -17.05 -2.32 6.49
CA VAL A 42 -18.29 -2.99 6.03
C VAL A 42 -18.17 -4.50 5.98
N SER A 43 -17.07 -5.06 6.46
CA SER A 43 -16.82 -6.50 6.51
C SER A 43 -16.06 -6.89 7.78
N ASP A 44 -16.43 -8.02 8.38
CA ASP A 44 -15.71 -8.67 9.48
C ASP A 44 -14.86 -9.86 8.97
N ASP A 45 -14.72 -10.03 7.67
CA ASP A 45 -13.98 -11.11 7.03
C ASP A 45 -12.64 -10.60 6.46
N ILE A 46 -11.55 -10.97 7.11
CA ILE A 46 -10.19 -10.55 6.73
C ILE A 46 -9.80 -11.10 5.34
N GLU A 47 -10.13 -12.35 5.04
CA GLU A 47 -9.82 -12.92 3.73
C GLU A 47 -10.57 -12.18 2.61
N TYR A 48 -11.82 -11.82 2.86
CA TYR A 48 -12.59 -10.97 1.96
C TYR A 48 -11.95 -9.59 1.79
N ILE A 49 -11.58 -8.92 2.89
CA ILE A 49 -10.95 -7.59 2.85
C ILE A 49 -9.66 -7.63 2.00
N VAL A 50 -8.80 -8.61 2.24
CA VAL A 50 -7.53 -8.78 1.52
C VAL A 50 -7.77 -9.13 0.04
N THR A 51 -8.65 -10.08 -0.25
CA THR A 51 -8.86 -10.55 -1.63
C THR A 51 -9.71 -9.59 -2.46
N GLU A 52 -10.74 -8.98 -1.88
CA GLU A 52 -11.58 -8.01 -2.58
C GLU A 52 -10.85 -6.69 -2.80
N GLY A 53 -10.07 -6.24 -1.79
CA GLY A 53 -9.24 -5.04 -1.92
C GLY A 53 -8.23 -5.13 -3.08
N LEU A 54 -7.70 -6.33 -3.33
CA LEU A 54 -6.74 -6.57 -4.42
C LEU A 54 -7.35 -6.28 -5.81
N LYS A 55 -8.67 -6.34 -5.96
CA LYS A 55 -9.35 -6.00 -7.21
C LYS A 55 -9.35 -4.51 -7.55
N ALA A 56 -8.93 -3.65 -6.62
CA ALA A 56 -8.77 -2.21 -6.87
C ALA A 56 -7.50 -1.85 -7.65
N ILE A 57 -6.60 -2.80 -7.86
CA ILE A 57 -5.37 -2.59 -8.63
C ILE A 57 -5.30 -3.47 -9.88
N PRO A 58 -4.51 -3.10 -10.90
CA PRO A 58 -4.46 -3.85 -12.15
C PRO A 58 -3.79 -5.22 -11.96
N GLN A 59 -4.45 -6.25 -12.49
CA GLN A 59 -3.97 -7.64 -12.41
C GLN A 59 -2.61 -7.87 -13.10
N GLN A 60 -2.25 -6.99 -14.03
CA GLN A 60 -1.01 -7.06 -14.79
C GLN A 60 0.19 -6.51 -14.00
N SER A 61 -0.04 -5.86 -12.86
CA SER A 61 1.03 -5.29 -12.03
C SER A 61 1.82 -6.37 -11.29
N ARG A 62 3.09 -6.10 -11.04
CA ARG A 62 3.93 -6.98 -10.21
C ARG A 62 3.44 -7.01 -8.76
N PHE A 63 2.95 -5.86 -8.27
CA PHE A 63 2.37 -5.80 -6.93
C PHE A 63 1.18 -6.74 -6.78
N TYR A 64 0.25 -6.78 -7.76
CA TYR A 64 -0.86 -7.74 -7.77
C TYR A 64 -0.36 -9.19 -7.72
N ALA A 65 0.66 -9.51 -8.51
CA ALA A 65 1.25 -10.84 -8.54
C ALA A 65 1.85 -11.22 -7.16
N CYS A 66 2.56 -10.30 -6.52
CA CYS A 66 3.12 -10.52 -5.19
C CYS A 66 2.03 -10.81 -4.15
N MET A 67 1.01 -9.97 -4.07
CA MET A 67 -0.10 -10.17 -3.12
C MET A 67 -0.85 -11.47 -3.39
N THR A 68 -1.03 -11.83 -4.65
CA THR A 68 -1.65 -13.12 -5.05
C THR A 68 -0.83 -14.31 -4.57
N ASP A 69 0.49 -14.24 -4.67
CA ASP A 69 1.38 -15.28 -4.16
C ASP A 69 1.22 -15.46 -2.64
N VAL A 70 1.20 -14.38 -1.88
CA VAL A 70 1.01 -14.43 -0.42
C VAL A 70 -0.33 -15.08 -0.05
N ILE A 71 -1.42 -14.71 -0.73
CA ILE A 71 -2.74 -15.30 -0.51
C ILE A 71 -2.71 -16.82 -0.81
N ASN A 72 -2.00 -17.22 -1.86
CA ASN A 72 -1.87 -18.64 -2.23
C ASN A 72 -0.99 -19.41 -1.23
N TRP A 73 0.11 -18.83 -0.77
CA TRP A 73 0.97 -19.45 0.25
C TRP A 73 0.26 -19.54 1.60
N HIS A 74 -0.54 -18.55 1.98
CA HIS A 74 -1.40 -18.66 3.17
C HIS A 74 -2.34 -19.88 3.08
N LYS A 75 -2.97 -20.12 1.92
CA LYS A 75 -3.80 -21.32 1.73
C LYS A 75 -3.00 -22.63 1.77
N GLN A 76 -1.75 -22.59 1.33
CA GLN A 76 -0.85 -23.74 1.35
C GLN A 76 -0.28 -24.03 2.75
N TYR A 77 -0.04 -22.99 3.54
CA TYR A 77 0.55 -23.05 4.88
C TYR A 77 -0.32 -22.32 5.91
N PRO A 78 -1.57 -22.72 6.14
CA PRO A 78 -2.55 -21.93 6.88
C PRO A 78 -2.18 -21.65 8.34
N ASP A 79 -1.34 -22.51 8.94
CA ASP A 79 -0.93 -22.41 10.35
C ASP A 79 0.54 -22.01 10.54
N ASP A 80 1.28 -21.80 9.45
CA ASP A 80 2.72 -21.52 9.49
C ASP A 80 3.08 -20.25 8.71
N TRP A 81 2.95 -19.09 9.38
CA TRP A 81 3.30 -17.81 8.78
C TRP A 81 4.78 -17.68 8.43
N LYS A 82 5.67 -18.39 9.14
CA LYS A 82 7.11 -18.34 8.87
C LYS A 82 7.43 -19.01 7.54
N LYS A 83 6.74 -20.12 7.24
CA LYS A 83 6.86 -20.76 5.94
C LYS A 83 6.39 -19.88 4.79
N CYS A 84 5.27 -19.19 4.97
CA CYS A 84 4.80 -18.19 4.01
C CYS A 84 5.81 -17.04 3.85
N TRP A 85 6.36 -16.55 4.96
CA TRP A 85 7.41 -15.54 4.97
C TRP A 85 8.67 -15.98 4.21
N GLU A 86 9.13 -17.23 4.42
CA GLU A 86 10.26 -17.80 3.68
C GLU A 86 10.04 -17.80 2.16
N GLU A 87 8.83 -18.11 1.69
CA GLU A 87 8.48 -18.06 0.28
C GLU A 87 8.42 -16.61 -0.26
N ILE A 88 7.94 -15.66 0.55
CA ILE A 88 7.96 -14.23 0.21
C ILE A 88 9.41 -13.78 0.02
N GLU A 89 10.27 -14.03 1.00
CA GLU A 89 11.68 -13.65 0.96
C GLU A 89 12.40 -14.26 -0.25
N LYS A 90 12.16 -15.53 -0.51
CA LYS A 90 12.80 -16.26 -1.60
C LYS A 90 12.41 -15.71 -2.98
N LYS A 91 11.16 -15.32 -3.18
CA LYS A 91 10.66 -14.86 -4.49
C LYS A 91 10.71 -13.36 -4.67
N TRP A 92 10.41 -12.60 -3.63
CA TRP A 92 10.19 -11.15 -3.68
C TRP A 92 11.21 -10.34 -2.87
N GLY A 93 11.94 -10.99 -1.94
CA GLY A 93 12.94 -10.34 -1.11
C GLY A 93 14.25 -10.01 -1.84
N THR A 94 14.46 -10.55 -3.04
CA THR A 94 15.63 -10.23 -3.85
C THR A 94 15.40 -8.93 -4.60
N ASN A 95 16.23 -7.96 -4.32
CA ASN A 95 16.18 -6.65 -4.96
C ASN A 95 16.91 -6.69 -6.30
N ASP A 96 16.20 -7.01 -7.36
CA ASP A 96 16.68 -6.98 -8.75
C ASP A 96 16.54 -5.59 -9.40
N ILE A 97 16.02 -4.61 -8.64
CA ILE A 97 15.82 -3.22 -9.06
C ILE A 97 16.90 -2.36 -8.42
N ALA A 98 17.45 -1.43 -9.16
CA ALA A 98 18.36 -0.43 -8.62
C ALA A 98 17.66 0.36 -7.50
N CYS A 99 18.18 0.26 -6.29
CA CYS A 99 17.70 1.04 -5.16
C CYS A 99 18.60 2.26 -4.93
N PRO A 100 18.19 3.25 -4.12
CA PRO A 100 18.98 4.43 -3.83
C PRO A 100 20.38 4.11 -3.28
N ASP A 101 20.52 3.01 -2.56
CA ASP A 101 21.77 2.59 -1.93
C ASP A 101 22.67 1.74 -2.84
N GLY A 102 22.19 1.39 -4.01
CA GLY A 102 22.94 0.61 -5.01
C GLY A 102 22.18 -0.62 -5.52
N VAL A 103 22.69 -1.19 -6.60
CA VAL A 103 22.15 -2.45 -7.17
C VAL A 103 22.47 -3.61 -6.25
N GLU A 104 21.50 -4.49 -6.02
CA GLU A 104 21.63 -5.68 -5.14
C GLU A 104 21.86 -5.35 -3.66
N VAL A 105 21.68 -4.10 -3.24
CA VAL A 105 21.72 -3.73 -1.82
C VAL A 105 20.31 -3.91 -1.22
N PRO A 106 20.18 -4.53 -0.06
CA PRO A 106 18.89 -4.68 0.61
C PRO A 106 18.21 -3.33 0.82
N PHE A 107 16.95 -3.24 0.43
CA PHE A 107 16.15 -2.03 0.54
C PHE A 107 14.94 -2.29 1.43
N ASN A 108 14.97 -1.78 2.66
CA ASN A 108 14.00 -2.09 3.70
C ASN A 108 12.62 -1.44 3.54
N ILE A 109 12.44 -0.55 2.57
CA ILE A 109 11.14 0.08 2.25
C ILE A 109 10.61 -0.31 0.88
N GLU A 110 11.01 -1.48 0.40
CA GLU A 110 10.55 -2.02 -0.88
C GLU A 110 9.05 -2.35 -0.81
N THR A 111 8.28 -1.87 -1.79
CA THR A 111 6.80 -1.91 -1.80
C THR A 111 6.23 -3.32 -1.80
N TYR A 112 6.80 -4.26 -2.55
CA TYR A 112 6.26 -5.62 -2.68
C TYR A 112 6.32 -6.37 -1.37
N VAL A 113 7.50 -6.39 -0.76
CA VAL A 113 7.77 -7.17 0.45
C VAL A 113 7.04 -6.56 1.65
N ASN A 114 7.06 -5.22 1.78
CA ASN A 114 6.34 -4.55 2.87
C ASN A 114 4.82 -4.68 2.71
N GLY A 115 4.27 -4.57 1.49
CA GLY A 115 2.88 -4.89 1.22
C GLY A 115 2.51 -6.33 1.56
N ALA A 116 3.40 -7.28 1.25
CA ALA A 116 3.25 -8.69 1.61
C ALA A 116 3.21 -8.90 3.13
N TYR A 117 4.03 -8.18 3.90
CA TYR A 117 4.06 -8.29 5.36
C TYR A 117 2.84 -7.68 6.05
N ILE A 118 2.23 -6.66 5.46
CA ILE A 118 0.94 -6.15 5.92
C ILE A 118 -0.13 -7.23 5.84
N ILE A 119 -0.28 -7.88 4.68
CA ILE A 119 -1.31 -8.93 4.52
C ILE A 119 -0.93 -10.24 5.20
N LEU A 120 0.35 -10.55 5.36
CA LEU A 120 0.81 -11.66 6.17
C LEU A 120 0.30 -11.54 7.61
N GLY A 121 0.48 -10.36 8.22
CA GLY A 121 -0.03 -10.07 9.56
C GLY A 121 -1.54 -10.18 9.66
N LEU A 122 -2.28 -9.63 8.69
CA LEU A 122 -3.74 -9.70 8.66
C LEU A 122 -4.25 -11.14 8.55
N LEU A 123 -3.75 -11.91 7.59
CA LEU A 123 -4.20 -13.27 7.31
C LEU A 123 -3.88 -14.24 8.47
N TYR A 124 -2.67 -14.21 8.98
CA TYR A 124 -2.26 -15.11 10.06
C TYR A 124 -2.63 -14.62 11.46
N GLY A 125 -2.91 -13.32 11.60
CA GLY A 125 -3.48 -12.75 12.82
C GLY A 125 -4.89 -13.23 13.10
N GLN A 126 -5.67 -13.54 12.07
CA GLN A 126 -7.02 -14.10 12.16
C GLN A 126 -7.97 -13.28 13.06
N GLY A 127 -7.86 -11.97 13.03
CA GLY A 127 -8.68 -11.05 13.84
C GLY A 127 -8.14 -10.77 15.25
N ASP A 128 -7.08 -11.44 15.68
CA ASP A 128 -6.37 -11.09 16.89
C ASP A 128 -5.42 -9.91 16.65
N PHE A 129 -5.67 -8.82 17.39
CA PHE A 129 -4.96 -7.56 17.18
C PHE A 129 -3.47 -7.67 17.52
N GLU A 130 -3.14 -8.33 18.64
CA GLU A 130 -1.75 -8.49 19.08
C GLU A 130 -0.96 -9.40 18.15
N LYS A 131 -1.56 -10.51 17.76
CA LYS A 131 -0.95 -11.48 16.85
C LYS A 131 -0.71 -10.85 15.47
N THR A 132 -1.66 -10.03 14.97
CA THR A 132 -1.52 -9.30 13.71
C THR A 132 -0.32 -8.36 13.74
N ILE A 133 -0.20 -7.54 14.79
CA ILE A 133 0.92 -6.60 14.95
C ILE A 133 2.24 -7.36 15.14
N ASP A 134 2.28 -8.41 15.99
CA ASP A 134 3.48 -9.19 16.24
C ASP A 134 4.04 -9.82 14.95
N ILE A 135 3.18 -10.45 14.16
CA ILE A 135 3.59 -11.08 12.89
C ILE A 135 4.10 -10.03 11.89
N SER A 136 3.37 -8.93 11.70
CA SER A 136 3.79 -7.85 10.77
C SER A 136 5.13 -7.23 11.19
N THR A 137 5.36 -7.05 12.49
CA THR A 137 6.63 -6.52 13.02
C THR A 137 7.77 -7.50 12.82
N ARG A 138 7.55 -8.78 13.17
CA ARG A 138 8.57 -9.83 13.09
C ARG A 138 8.92 -10.24 11.67
N ALA A 139 8.06 -9.97 10.71
CA ALA A 139 8.34 -10.20 9.30
C ALA A 139 9.57 -9.40 8.83
N GLY A 140 9.85 -8.27 9.47
CA GLY A 140 11.07 -7.49 9.21
C GLY A 140 10.84 -6.32 8.27
N GLN A 141 11.91 -5.84 7.66
CA GLN A 141 11.94 -4.67 6.80
C GLN A 141 11.38 -3.42 7.50
N ASP A 142 10.30 -2.84 7.02
CA ASP A 142 9.65 -1.65 7.60
C ASP A 142 8.77 -2.04 8.81
N SER A 143 9.45 -2.40 9.91
CA SER A 143 8.84 -3.03 11.09
C SER A 143 8.01 -2.08 11.99
N ASP A 144 7.83 -0.83 11.59
CA ASP A 144 6.93 0.16 12.19
C ASP A 144 5.74 0.49 11.28
N CYS A 145 5.95 0.72 9.98
CA CYS A 145 4.86 1.01 9.05
C CYS A 145 3.99 -0.22 8.75
N ASN A 146 4.58 -1.40 8.63
CA ASN A 146 3.83 -2.63 8.32
C ASN A 146 2.81 -2.96 9.43
N PRO A 147 3.19 -3.04 10.73
CA PRO A 147 2.22 -3.25 11.80
C PRO A 147 1.29 -2.06 12.02
N ALA A 148 1.69 -0.83 11.74
CA ALA A 148 0.80 0.32 11.76
C ALA A 148 -0.32 0.19 10.70
N SER A 149 0.00 -0.28 9.50
CA SER A 149 -0.98 -0.51 8.43
C SER A 149 -1.89 -1.70 8.72
N SER A 150 -1.33 -2.86 9.09
CA SER A 150 -2.13 -4.05 9.39
C SER A 150 -2.99 -3.86 10.65
N GLY A 151 -2.44 -3.27 11.69
CA GLY A 151 -3.17 -2.92 12.91
C GLY A 151 -4.25 -1.88 12.67
N GLY A 152 -3.99 -0.89 11.81
CA GLY A 152 -4.98 0.11 11.44
C GLY A 152 -6.17 -0.46 10.65
N ILE A 153 -5.92 -1.34 9.68
CA ILE A 153 -6.97 -2.04 8.92
C ILE A 153 -7.79 -2.93 9.85
N LEU A 154 -7.12 -3.76 10.66
CA LEU A 154 -7.80 -4.63 11.62
C LEU A 154 -8.55 -3.81 12.69
N GLY A 155 -7.95 -2.73 13.18
CA GLY A 155 -8.59 -1.83 14.13
C GLY A 155 -9.85 -1.16 13.58
N THR A 156 -9.84 -0.83 12.28
CA THR A 156 -11.05 -0.33 11.58
C THR A 156 -12.15 -1.39 11.53
N MET A 157 -11.81 -2.63 11.23
CA MET A 157 -12.75 -3.77 11.24
C MET A 157 -13.30 -4.04 12.64
N LEU A 158 -12.45 -4.02 13.65
CA LEU A 158 -12.85 -4.27 15.04
C LEU A 158 -13.67 -3.11 15.62
N GLY A 159 -13.33 -1.88 15.28
CA GLY A 159 -13.82 -0.68 15.95
C GLY A 159 -13.20 -0.49 17.35
N TYR A 160 -13.21 0.74 17.83
CA TYR A 160 -12.52 1.16 19.05
C TYR A 160 -12.86 0.30 20.29
N ASN A 161 -14.12 -0.10 20.44
CA ASN A 161 -14.57 -0.85 21.63
C ASN A 161 -13.98 -2.26 21.73
N ARG A 162 -13.61 -2.88 20.60
CA ARG A 162 -13.03 -4.22 20.56
C ARG A 162 -11.49 -4.23 20.60
N LEU A 163 -10.86 -3.05 20.56
CA LEU A 163 -9.41 -2.97 20.73
C LEU A 163 -9.00 -3.35 22.16
N PRO A 164 -7.85 -4.04 22.33
CA PRO A 164 -7.38 -4.41 23.67
C PRO A 164 -7.13 -3.17 24.55
N GLU A 165 -7.57 -3.24 25.82
CA GLU A 165 -7.52 -2.11 26.76
C GLU A 165 -6.12 -1.51 26.94
N LYS A 166 -5.08 -2.33 26.89
CA LYS A 166 -3.70 -1.84 27.07
C LYS A 166 -3.31 -0.77 26.04
N TYR A 167 -3.78 -0.88 24.77
CA TYR A 167 -3.49 0.12 23.75
C TYR A 167 -4.32 1.38 23.93
N LYS A 168 -5.57 1.26 24.42
CA LYS A 168 -6.42 2.41 24.71
C LYS A 168 -5.96 3.19 25.93
N ALA A 169 -5.53 2.50 26.97
CA ALA A 169 -5.06 3.13 28.21
C ALA A 169 -3.84 4.03 27.98
N GLU A 170 -2.90 3.61 27.15
CA GLU A 170 -1.74 4.42 26.80
C GLU A 170 -2.12 5.61 25.91
N MET A 171 -3.05 5.42 24.96
CA MET A 171 -3.55 6.51 24.10
C MET A 171 -4.24 7.60 24.91
N ALA A 172 -5.03 7.26 25.93
CA ALA A 172 -5.75 8.22 26.78
C ALA A 172 -4.83 9.28 27.42
N ILE A 173 -3.53 9.00 27.54
CA ILE A 173 -2.55 9.96 28.10
C ILE A 173 -2.19 11.05 27.07
N VAL A 174 -2.22 10.74 25.79
CA VAL A 174 -1.68 11.60 24.71
C VAL A 174 -2.72 12.03 23.67
N GLU A 175 -3.95 11.51 23.72
CA GLU A 175 -4.94 11.68 22.66
C GLU A 175 -5.38 13.15 22.41
N ASP A 176 -5.24 14.00 23.42
CA ASP A 176 -5.51 15.45 23.30
C ASP A 176 -4.26 16.30 23.08
N MET A 177 -3.07 15.66 23.06
CA MET A 177 -1.81 16.36 22.82
C MET A 177 -1.63 16.61 21.32
N PRO A 178 -1.36 17.86 20.88
CA PRO A 178 -1.14 18.14 19.47
C PRO A 178 0.12 17.47 18.92
N PHE A 179 0.01 16.79 17.77
CA PHE A 179 1.17 16.34 17.02
C PHE A 179 1.86 17.51 16.31
N ASN A 180 3.12 17.73 16.57
CA ASN A 180 3.90 18.78 15.92
C ASN A 180 3.16 20.15 15.86
N ASN A 181 2.46 20.52 16.94
CA ASN A 181 1.67 21.75 17.06
C ASN A 181 0.53 21.90 16.04
N THR A 182 0.04 20.82 15.46
CA THR A 182 -1.05 20.83 14.49
C THR A 182 -2.37 20.41 15.12
N VAL A 183 -2.67 19.12 15.12
CA VAL A 183 -3.91 18.56 15.64
C VAL A 183 -3.61 17.41 16.60
N SER A 184 -4.45 17.21 17.61
CA SER A 184 -4.42 16.05 18.47
C SER A 184 -5.05 14.85 17.79
N PHE A 185 -4.85 13.64 18.35
CA PHE A 185 -5.51 12.43 17.87
C PHE A 185 -7.04 12.58 17.88
N ASN A 186 -7.62 13.07 18.97
CA ASN A 186 -9.07 13.30 19.07
C ASN A 186 -9.56 14.29 18.02
N LYS A 187 -8.85 15.41 17.82
CA LYS A 187 -9.23 16.39 16.79
C LYS A 187 -9.09 15.83 15.39
N GLY A 188 -8.04 15.06 15.10
CA GLY A 188 -7.85 14.37 13.82
C GLY A 188 -8.97 13.35 13.55
N SER A 189 -9.39 12.61 14.56
CA SER A 189 -10.51 11.65 14.50
C SER A 189 -11.84 12.35 14.21
N GLU A 190 -12.13 13.44 14.90
CA GLU A 190 -13.32 14.27 14.66
C GLU A 190 -13.38 14.80 13.23
N LEU A 191 -12.26 15.34 12.74
CA LEU A 191 -12.16 15.86 11.37
C LEU A 191 -12.35 14.75 10.34
N SER A 192 -11.70 13.59 10.53
CA SER A 192 -11.81 12.43 9.63
C SER A 192 -13.24 11.89 9.61
N TYR A 193 -13.91 11.84 10.75
CA TYR A 193 -15.33 11.45 10.86
C TYR A 193 -16.23 12.42 10.08
N GLY A 194 -16.08 13.72 10.30
CA GLY A 194 -16.85 14.74 9.55
C GLY A 194 -16.64 14.64 8.04
N GLN A 195 -15.41 14.41 7.60
CA GLN A 195 -15.09 14.20 6.18
C GLN A 195 -15.70 12.90 5.62
N ALA A 196 -15.71 11.83 6.42
CA ALA A 196 -16.36 10.59 6.02
C ALA A 196 -17.87 10.77 5.79
N LEU A 197 -18.56 11.48 6.68
CA LEU A 197 -19.98 11.77 6.50
C LEU A 197 -20.25 12.59 5.23
N GLN A 198 -19.46 13.63 4.98
CA GLN A 198 -19.56 14.43 3.74
C GLN A 198 -19.31 13.58 2.49
N MET A 199 -18.33 12.67 2.55
CA MET A 199 -18.05 11.77 1.44
C MET A 199 -19.20 10.80 1.18
N ILE A 200 -19.82 10.26 2.23
CA ILE A 200 -21.00 9.39 2.10
C ILE A 200 -22.14 10.12 1.39
N GLU A 201 -22.44 11.36 1.77
CA GLU A 201 -23.47 12.18 1.11
C GLU A 201 -23.12 12.51 -0.33
N ARG A 202 -21.87 12.88 -0.59
CA ARG A 202 -21.34 13.15 -1.94
C ARG A 202 -21.51 11.97 -2.88
N GLU A 203 -21.27 10.76 -2.39
CA GLU A 203 -21.41 9.51 -3.16
C GLU A 203 -22.86 8.97 -3.16
N GLY A 204 -23.84 9.80 -2.77
CA GLY A 204 -25.27 9.49 -2.84
C GLY A 204 -25.80 8.62 -1.69
N GLY A 205 -25.01 8.43 -0.64
CA GLY A 205 -25.47 7.84 0.62
C GLY A 205 -26.35 8.79 1.43
N LYS A 206 -26.72 8.41 2.62
CA LYS A 206 -27.56 9.23 3.52
C LYS A 206 -26.97 9.21 4.92
N VAL A 207 -26.88 10.38 5.54
CA VAL A 207 -26.50 10.56 6.93
C VAL A 207 -27.75 10.95 7.71
N GLY A 208 -28.18 10.10 8.63
CA GLY A 208 -29.29 10.32 9.56
C GLY A 208 -28.76 10.49 10.98
N GLU A 209 -29.65 10.79 11.91
CA GLU A 209 -29.30 11.03 13.31
C GLU A 209 -28.70 9.80 14.01
N ASN A 210 -29.24 8.60 13.72
CA ASN A 210 -28.84 7.34 14.35
C ASN A 210 -28.39 6.27 13.37
N GLU A 211 -28.37 6.59 12.08
CA GLU A 211 -27.97 5.64 11.04
C GLU A 211 -27.28 6.34 9.88
N VAL A 212 -26.37 5.62 9.24
CA VAL A 212 -25.70 6.06 8.03
C VAL A 212 -25.89 4.99 6.96
N LYS A 213 -26.41 5.40 5.80
CA LYS A 213 -26.54 4.53 4.64
C LYS A 213 -25.43 4.81 3.64
N ILE A 214 -24.57 3.82 3.44
CA ILE A 214 -23.45 3.90 2.51
C ILE A 214 -23.85 3.28 1.17
N ASN A 215 -23.53 3.96 0.07
CA ASN A 215 -23.57 3.36 -1.25
C ASN A 215 -22.28 2.56 -1.45
N PHE A 216 -22.36 1.25 -1.20
CA PHE A 216 -21.21 0.36 -1.34
C PHE A 216 -20.69 0.36 -2.78
N GLN A 217 -19.38 0.52 -2.94
CA GLN A 217 -18.70 0.50 -4.23
C GLN A 217 -17.93 -0.82 -4.38
N LYS A 218 -18.24 -1.58 -5.42
CA LYS A 218 -17.38 -2.71 -5.81
C LYS A 218 -16.07 -2.17 -6.38
N PRO A 219 -14.92 -2.76 -6.00
CA PRO A 219 -13.63 -2.33 -6.52
C PRO A 219 -13.57 -2.37 -8.05
N VAL A 220 -13.07 -1.30 -8.63
CA VAL A 220 -12.73 -1.18 -10.04
C VAL A 220 -11.21 -1.02 -10.12
N PRO A 221 -10.51 -1.81 -10.94
CA PRO A 221 -9.07 -1.73 -11.02
C PRO A 221 -8.61 -0.33 -11.46
N ALA A 222 -7.63 0.21 -10.76
CA ALA A 222 -6.91 1.39 -11.19
C ALA A 222 -6.30 1.16 -12.57
N LYS A 223 -6.03 2.26 -13.30
CA LYS A 223 -5.39 2.18 -14.61
C LYS A 223 -4.00 1.55 -14.50
N LEU A 224 -3.69 0.64 -15.41
CA LEU A 224 -2.34 0.11 -15.51
C LEU A 224 -1.39 1.22 -15.98
N GLU A 225 -0.39 1.51 -15.18
CA GLU A 225 0.68 2.41 -15.52
C GLU A 225 1.90 1.62 -15.98
N ILE A 226 2.42 1.98 -17.13
CA ILE A 226 3.67 1.45 -17.67
C ILE A 226 4.67 2.60 -17.68
N SER A 227 5.50 2.68 -16.68
CA SER A 227 6.60 3.62 -16.42
C SER A 227 6.26 5.10 -16.66
N PHE A 228 5.99 5.56 -17.83
CA PHE A 228 5.55 6.93 -18.13
C PHE A 228 4.44 6.86 -19.16
N GLU A 229 3.32 7.50 -18.90
CA GLU A 229 2.22 7.54 -19.86
C GLU A 229 2.69 8.23 -21.14
N GLY A 230 2.61 7.52 -22.26
CA GLY A 230 3.05 8.03 -23.56
C GLY A 230 4.48 7.66 -23.97
N LEU A 231 5.30 7.09 -23.08
CA LEU A 231 6.61 6.56 -23.47
C LEU A 231 6.45 5.20 -24.14
N LYS A 232 6.67 5.17 -25.44
CA LYS A 232 6.94 3.91 -26.14
C LYS A 232 8.44 3.70 -26.13
N LEU A 233 8.88 2.68 -25.39
CA LEU A 233 10.25 2.19 -25.51
C LEU A 233 10.37 1.47 -26.85
N ASP A 234 10.77 2.17 -27.87
CA ASP A 234 11.01 1.58 -29.19
C ASP A 234 12.27 0.72 -29.22
N LYS A 235 13.19 0.96 -28.28
CA LYS A 235 14.44 0.19 -28.14
C LYS A 235 14.84 0.04 -26.68
N LYS A 236 15.29 -1.16 -26.28
CA LYS A 236 15.99 -1.39 -25.04
C LYS A 236 17.50 -1.28 -25.33
N VAL A 237 18.14 -0.28 -24.75
CA VAL A 237 19.60 -0.13 -24.81
C VAL A 237 20.17 -0.57 -23.46
N THR A 238 21.06 -1.55 -23.46
CA THR A 238 21.84 -1.95 -22.29
C THR A 238 23.26 -1.42 -22.48
N VAL A 239 23.74 -0.58 -21.58
CA VAL A 239 25.06 0.03 -21.65
C VAL A 239 25.79 -0.24 -20.35
N ASP A 240 26.90 -0.95 -20.41
CA ASP A 240 27.78 -1.13 -19.27
C ASP A 240 28.46 0.22 -18.92
N ASN A 241 28.45 0.60 -17.64
CA ASN A 241 29.00 1.88 -17.16
C ASN A 241 28.41 3.12 -17.83
N TRP A 242 27.13 3.14 -18.10
CA TRP A 242 26.44 4.21 -18.82
C TRP A 242 26.62 5.60 -18.19
N ILE A 243 26.72 5.72 -16.87
CA ILE A 243 26.91 7.01 -16.16
C ILE A 243 28.19 7.72 -16.59
N ALA A 244 29.26 6.98 -16.87
CA ALA A 244 30.52 7.54 -17.31
C ALA A 244 30.49 8.05 -18.76
N ASN A 245 29.51 7.58 -19.55
CA ASN A 245 29.42 7.86 -20.99
C ASN A 245 28.38 8.94 -21.34
N PHE A 246 27.54 9.36 -20.38
CA PHE A 246 26.48 10.34 -20.62
C PHE A 246 26.71 11.61 -19.78
N PRO A 247 27.34 12.64 -20.35
CA PRO A 247 27.65 13.86 -19.61
C PRO A 247 26.42 14.73 -19.31
N THR A 248 25.29 14.50 -19.97
CA THR A 248 24.09 15.31 -19.82
C THR A 248 22.83 14.46 -19.88
N VAL A 249 21.96 14.61 -18.88
CA VAL A 249 20.59 14.10 -18.86
C VAL A 249 19.68 15.32 -18.85
N GLU A 250 18.84 15.47 -19.86
CA GLU A 250 17.84 16.52 -19.91
C GLU A 250 16.45 15.91 -19.73
N PHE A 251 15.63 16.54 -18.88
CA PHE A 251 14.22 16.18 -18.73
C PHE A 251 13.38 17.15 -19.56
N ASP A 252 12.60 16.62 -20.49
CA ASP A 252 11.69 17.41 -21.33
C ASP A 252 10.26 17.49 -20.79
N GLY A 253 10.03 16.99 -19.58
CA GLY A 253 8.71 16.93 -18.93
C GLY A 253 7.91 15.67 -19.26
N ILE A 254 8.38 14.84 -20.19
CA ILE A 254 7.75 13.58 -20.61
C ILE A 254 8.64 12.39 -20.28
N GLY A 255 9.96 12.61 -20.24
CA GLY A 255 10.97 11.60 -19.96
C GLY A 255 12.37 12.17 -19.90
N ALA A 256 13.36 11.33 -19.61
CA ALA A 256 14.76 11.71 -19.66
C ALA A 256 15.30 11.54 -21.09
N VAL A 257 15.80 12.60 -21.67
CA VAL A 257 16.55 12.56 -22.93
C VAL A 257 18.04 12.49 -22.58
N ILE A 258 18.67 11.38 -22.92
CA ILE A 258 20.11 11.19 -22.74
C ILE A 258 20.80 11.64 -24.02
N LYS A 259 21.53 12.76 -23.93
CA LYS A 259 22.33 13.27 -25.06
C LYS A 259 23.79 12.90 -24.83
N GLY A 260 24.37 12.16 -25.74
CA GLY A 260 25.78 11.78 -25.70
C GLY A 260 26.15 10.83 -26.86
N GLU A 261 27.43 10.67 -27.07
CA GLU A 261 27.94 9.62 -27.97
C GLU A 261 28.19 8.36 -27.16
N LEU A 262 27.53 7.26 -27.55
CA LEU A 262 27.87 5.92 -27.09
C LEU A 262 29.22 5.54 -27.70
N LYS A 263 30.26 5.44 -26.86
CA LYS A 263 31.60 4.99 -27.27
C LYS A 263 31.85 3.63 -26.65
N GLY A 264 32.06 2.64 -27.49
CA GLY A 264 32.43 1.28 -27.09
C GLY A 264 31.84 0.21 -27.99
N ASP A 265 32.38 -1.00 -27.88
CA ASP A 265 32.01 -2.15 -28.73
C ASP A 265 30.57 -2.64 -28.51
N ASN A 266 29.89 -2.13 -27.49
CA ASN A 266 28.49 -2.46 -27.13
C ASN A 266 27.50 -1.34 -27.46
N ALA A 267 27.88 -0.33 -28.23
CA ALA A 267 26.98 0.72 -28.67
C ALA A 267 26.02 0.17 -29.72
N VAL A 268 24.74 0.11 -29.40
CA VAL A 268 23.68 -0.25 -30.34
C VAL A 268 23.01 1.05 -30.79
N SER A 269 23.13 1.34 -32.07
CA SER A 269 22.51 2.49 -32.70
C SER A 269 21.00 2.30 -32.89
#